data_62dc4d40a3cd439e7ec0226dc35a39f4
#
_entry.id   62dc4d40a3cd439e7ec0226dc35a39f4
#
_cell.length_a   1.000
_cell.length_b   1.000
_cell.length_c   1.000
_cell.angle_alpha   90.00
_cell.angle_beta   90.00
_cell.angle_gamma   90.00
#
_symmetry.space_group_name_H-M   'P 1'
#
loop_
_entity.id
_entity.type
_entity.pdbx_description
1 polymer ?
#
loop_
_entity_poly.entity_id
_entity_poly.type
_entity_poly.pdbx_seq_one_letter_code
_entity_poly.pdbx_strand_id
1 'polypeptide(L)'
;MSILKLRPCCKDYIWGGRRLADEYGIPCDKDILAEAWVLSCHPDGPSAIVNGPNQGKTLAEYIQANGNQVLGTHCRRFRDFPILVKFIDANQNLSVQVHPGNRYALSQEHQYGKTEMWYVMDAGPNAFLYYGFKREVSREEFARRIQEDTLLDVLNAVPVQKGDVLFIESGTIHAIGAGILIAEIQQNSNVTYRVYDYGRVGKDGKKRDLHIEKALAVTNRVPILRSGKSYPHVADCDYFTVDKLNLDGSVMRKVEGVVGEGSFVSILIMNGSGSILCDGETVTYQKGDSFFLPAGSGVYTVEGSCDALITTIREKTGMVRAGVDIGGRYTKVGLVDAEQQLVAYRELPFNAGSPEQAIRDAGDMVLTLLEENHIDLDLCANVGVGVAGIVDGGMVKYSNNIGWKNVPVAELLAEQLPIPIHVANNADCAVLGEIAAGAAKGSDDVLLLTVGRGVGSGLVHSGQLYDGAEFGHMVIEDGGRPCSCGRRGCWEAYVSGTALGQETAEKLGRSMEWEELWKAASEGDEQARELADSYIRRLSTGVVNLVNILHPKTVVIGGNLAAFGETWLEPLKESVQSKSFGGEHSSMPVIKAGILGRKAGTLGAANLV
;
A
#
# COMPACT_ATOMS: atom_id res chain seq x y z
N MET A 1 4.70 3.24 26.91
CA MET A 1 5.75 4.28 26.73
C MET A 1 5.36 5.10 25.52
N SER A 2 5.01 6.33 25.76
CA SER A 2 4.38 7.22 24.80
C SER A 2 5.31 8.26 24.17
N ILE A 3 6.56 8.40 24.67
CA ILE A 3 7.53 9.36 24.15
C ILE A 3 8.86 8.66 23.87
N LEU A 4 9.24 8.56 22.60
CA LEU A 4 10.54 8.05 22.19
C LEU A 4 11.46 9.22 21.83
N LYS A 5 12.56 9.42 22.58
CA LYS A 5 13.62 10.37 22.24
C LYS A 5 14.59 9.69 21.30
N LEU A 6 14.94 10.34 20.19
CA LEU A 6 15.74 9.76 19.12
C LEU A 6 17.14 10.37 19.06
N ARG A 7 18.15 9.51 18.87
CA ARG A 7 19.50 9.90 18.51
C ARG A 7 19.64 9.80 17.00
N PRO A 8 20.13 10.85 16.32
CA PRO A 8 20.28 10.85 14.87
C PRO A 8 21.38 9.92 14.36
N CYS A 9 21.24 9.51 13.08
CA CYS A 9 22.34 9.01 12.30
C CYS A 9 23.08 10.19 11.65
N CYS A 10 24.41 10.26 11.85
CA CYS A 10 25.27 11.35 11.40
C CYS A 10 25.91 11.04 10.04
N LYS A 11 25.90 12.02 9.11
CA LYS A 11 26.51 11.95 7.78
C LYS A 11 27.61 13.00 7.62
N ASP A 12 28.76 12.58 7.07
CA ASP A 12 29.98 13.39 6.92
C ASP A 12 30.27 13.78 5.47
N TYR A 13 29.26 14.27 4.77
CA TYR A 13 29.44 14.71 3.39
C TYR A 13 30.41 15.88 3.27
N ILE A 14 31.16 15.94 2.16
CA ILE A 14 32.27 16.87 1.93
C ILE A 14 31.91 18.37 1.98
N TRP A 15 30.64 18.70 1.81
CA TRP A 15 30.13 20.07 1.83
C TRP A 15 29.65 20.53 3.22
N GLY A 16 29.62 19.64 4.20
CA GLY A 16 29.10 19.91 5.53
C GLY A 16 30.02 20.72 6.41
N GLY A 17 29.46 21.21 7.50
CA GLY A 17 30.16 21.93 8.57
C GLY A 17 30.16 21.16 9.89
N ARG A 18 30.21 21.90 11.00
CA ARG A 18 30.15 21.36 12.37
C ARG A 18 29.07 22.04 13.23
N ARG A 19 28.31 22.96 12.70
CA ARG A 19 27.31 23.74 13.46
C ARG A 19 26.31 22.84 14.18
N LEU A 20 25.92 21.71 13.58
CA LEU A 20 25.01 20.76 14.20
C LEU A 20 25.61 20.13 15.48
N ALA A 21 26.89 19.85 15.51
CA ALA A 21 27.58 19.36 16.71
C ALA A 21 27.85 20.50 17.70
N ASP A 22 28.42 21.60 17.22
CA ASP A 22 28.94 22.67 18.07
C ASP A 22 27.84 23.58 18.65
N GLU A 23 26.77 23.86 17.88
CA GLU A 23 25.69 24.76 18.29
C GLU A 23 24.42 24.04 18.76
N TYR A 24 24.21 22.80 18.29
CA TYR A 24 23.01 21.98 18.57
C TYR A 24 23.28 20.82 19.51
N GLY A 25 24.56 20.58 19.87
CA GLY A 25 24.95 19.52 20.79
C GLY A 25 24.65 18.11 20.27
N ILE A 26 24.53 17.93 18.95
CA ILE A 26 24.30 16.62 18.35
C ILE A 26 25.55 15.78 18.47
N PRO A 27 25.53 14.64 19.20
CA PRO A 27 26.71 13.80 19.38
C PRO A 27 27.15 13.22 18.02
N CYS A 28 28.41 13.51 17.65
CA CYS A 28 29.03 13.01 16.43
C CYS A 28 30.53 12.81 16.63
N ASP A 29 31.00 11.64 16.27
CA ASP A 29 32.42 11.24 16.33
C ASP A 29 33.23 11.62 15.07
N LYS A 30 32.55 12.23 14.08
CA LYS A 30 33.15 12.61 12.81
C LYS A 30 33.61 14.06 12.81
N ASP A 31 34.63 14.37 12.01
CA ASP A 31 35.16 15.74 11.83
C ASP A 31 34.15 16.68 11.15
N ILE A 32 33.28 16.14 10.35
CA ILE A 32 32.21 16.85 9.63
C ILE A 32 30.86 16.24 10.03
N LEU A 33 29.88 17.10 10.33
CA LEU A 33 28.49 16.71 10.49
C LEU A 33 27.61 17.48 9.49
N ALA A 34 27.55 16.95 8.28
CA ALA A 34 26.81 17.57 7.18
C ALA A 34 25.28 17.42 7.34
N GLU A 35 24.85 16.21 7.70
CA GLU A 35 23.44 15.91 7.96
C GLU A 35 23.30 15.09 9.25
N ALA A 36 22.26 15.40 10.02
CA ALA A 36 21.79 14.60 11.14
C ALA A 36 20.38 14.08 10.83
N TRP A 37 20.23 12.78 10.59
CA TRP A 37 18.94 12.14 10.32
C TRP A 37 18.24 11.88 11.63
N VAL A 38 17.44 12.84 12.06
CA VAL A 38 16.88 12.93 13.42
C VAL A 38 15.63 12.07 13.62
N LEU A 39 14.86 11.80 12.54
CA LEU A 39 13.78 10.83 12.51
C LEU A 39 13.92 10.02 11.22
N SER A 40 14.33 8.76 11.33
CA SER A 40 14.66 7.92 10.18
C SER A 40 14.44 6.44 10.46
N CYS A 41 13.70 5.79 9.55
CA CYS A 41 13.68 4.32 9.40
C CYS A 41 14.41 3.88 8.13
N HIS A 42 15.05 4.80 7.40
CA HIS A 42 15.77 4.48 6.18
C HIS A 42 16.97 3.56 6.47
N PRO A 43 17.19 2.48 5.68
CA PRO A 43 18.28 1.52 5.93
C PRO A 43 19.66 2.16 5.90
N ASP A 44 19.87 3.22 5.12
CA ASP A 44 21.15 3.94 5.07
C ASP A 44 21.48 4.70 6.36
N GLY A 45 20.52 4.93 7.24
CA GLY A 45 20.76 5.70 8.47
C GLY A 45 19.56 5.73 9.42
N PRO A 46 19.23 4.63 10.09
CA PRO A 46 18.14 4.62 11.04
C PRO A 46 18.49 5.41 12.31
N SER A 47 17.49 6.12 12.87
CA SER A 47 17.60 6.77 14.18
C SER A 47 17.46 5.75 15.30
N ALA A 48 18.19 5.97 16.42
CA ALA A 48 18.15 5.09 17.58
C ALA A 48 17.41 5.72 18.76
N ILE A 49 16.65 4.92 19.49
CA ILE A 49 15.92 5.33 20.71
C ILE A 49 16.94 5.43 21.87
N VAL A 50 16.88 6.53 22.63
CA VAL A 50 17.84 6.79 23.72
C VAL A 50 17.22 6.80 25.12
N ASN A 51 15.91 6.51 25.25
CA ASN A 51 15.22 6.50 26.53
C ASN A 51 14.35 5.25 26.71
N GLY A 52 14.04 4.95 27.96
CA GLY A 52 13.10 3.91 28.37
C GLY A 52 13.46 2.48 27.99
N PRO A 53 12.50 1.54 28.03
CA PRO A 53 12.74 0.10 27.82
C PRO A 53 13.14 -0.27 26.38
N ASN A 54 12.95 0.63 25.42
CA ASN A 54 13.36 0.43 24.03
C ASN A 54 14.70 1.09 23.69
N GLN A 55 15.42 1.61 24.69
CA GLN A 55 16.73 2.21 24.49
C GLN A 55 17.69 1.26 23.77
N GLY A 56 18.38 1.77 22.77
CA GLY A 56 19.33 1.04 21.93
C GLY A 56 18.74 0.43 20.66
N LYS A 57 17.42 0.24 20.57
CA LYS A 57 16.75 -0.15 19.33
C LYS A 57 16.68 1.02 18.36
N THR A 58 16.67 0.73 17.08
CA THR A 58 16.29 1.70 16.06
C THR A 58 14.78 1.96 16.07
N LEU A 59 14.35 3.09 15.51
CA LEU A 59 12.91 3.36 15.33
C LEU A 59 12.24 2.29 14.46
N ALA A 60 12.94 1.81 13.43
CA ALA A 60 12.43 0.73 12.55
C ALA A 60 12.20 -0.58 13.34
N GLU A 61 13.16 -1.00 14.17
CA GLU A 61 13.00 -2.19 15.04
C GLU A 61 11.85 -2.03 16.05
N TYR A 62 11.65 -0.81 16.56
CA TYR A 62 10.53 -0.51 17.45
C TYR A 62 9.19 -0.69 16.73
N ILE A 63 9.04 -0.13 15.52
CA ILE A 63 7.83 -0.26 14.71
C ILE A 63 7.58 -1.72 14.35
N GLN A 64 8.60 -2.45 13.91
CA GLN A 64 8.48 -3.87 13.59
C GLN A 64 8.01 -4.71 14.79
N ALA A 65 8.52 -4.43 16.00
CA ALA A 65 8.16 -5.17 17.21
C ALA A 65 6.75 -4.86 17.72
N ASN A 66 6.22 -3.65 17.47
CA ASN A 66 4.91 -3.21 17.97
C ASN A 66 3.82 -3.21 16.89
N GLY A 67 4.17 -3.46 15.63
CA GLY A 67 3.25 -3.40 14.49
C GLY A 67 2.96 -1.98 13.99
N ASN A 68 2.34 -1.90 12.80
CA ASN A 68 2.07 -0.62 12.14
C ASN A 68 1.00 0.25 12.84
N GLN A 69 0.27 -0.28 13.83
CA GLN A 69 -0.69 0.51 14.61
C GLN A 69 -0.05 1.70 15.32
N VAL A 70 1.25 1.62 15.68
CA VAL A 70 1.97 2.75 16.29
C VAL A 70 2.17 3.94 15.34
N LEU A 71 1.96 3.73 14.04
CA LEU A 71 2.04 4.78 13.02
C LEU A 71 0.69 5.49 12.80
N GLY A 72 -0.42 4.81 13.11
CA GLY A 72 -1.78 5.29 12.91
C GLY A 72 -2.41 4.92 11.57
N THR A 73 -3.73 5.13 11.48
CA THR A 73 -4.53 4.68 10.33
C THR A 73 -4.17 5.39 9.02
N HIS A 74 -3.73 6.65 9.07
CA HIS A 74 -3.31 7.40 7.89
C HIS A 74 -2.04 6.85 7.23
N CYS A 75 -1.24 6.09 7.99
CA CYS A 75 -0.02 5.45 7.47
C CYS A 75 -0.27 4.11 6.77
N ARG A 76 -1.47 3.53 6.83
CA ARG A 76 -1.78 2.22 6.21
C ARG A 76 -1.56 2.18 4.70
N ARG A 77 -1.61 3.34 4.04
CA ARG A 77 -1.36 3.50 2.60
C ARG A 77 0.12 3.44 2.21
N PHE A 78 1.03 3.41 3.17
CA PHE A 78 2.46 3.30 2.92
C PHE A 78 2.95 1.89 3.27
N ARG A 79 3.76 1.31 2.40
CA ARG A 79 4.42 0.02 2.67
C ARG A 79 5.46 0.15 3.78
N ASP A 80 6.22 1.26 3.78
CA ASP A 80 7.30 1.52 4.70
C ASP A 80 7.02 2.80 5.50
N PHE A 81 7.83 3.10 6.52
CA PHE A 81 7.73 4.36 7.27
C PHE A 81 7.78 5.56 6.33
N PRO A 82 6.82 6.51 6.37
CA PRO A 82 6.56 7.42 5.26
C PRO A 82 7.53 8.59 5.11
N ILE A 83 8.20 9.04 6.18
CA ILE A 83 8.97 10.27 6.19
C ILE A 83 10.41 10.09 6.70
N LEU A 84 11.25 11.03 6.34
CA LEU A 84 12.61 11.20 6.87
C LEU A 84 12.79 12.67 7.25
N VAL A 85 13.26 12.92 8.48
CA VAL A 85 13.51 14.27 8.98
C VAL A 85 14.99 14.45 9.25
N LYS A 86 15.58 15.57 8.79
CA LYS A 86 16.99 15.86 8.89
C LYS A 86 17.24 17.29 9.35
N PHE A 87 18.39 17.49 10.00
CA PHE A 87 19.09 18.77 9.98
C PHE A 87 20.21 18.73 8.93
N ILE A 88 20.41 19.82 8.21
CA ILE A 88 21.45 19.97 7.19
C ILE A 88 22.25 21.23 7.47
N ASP A 89 23.60 21.08 7.60
CA ASP A 89 24.56 22.17 7.73
C ASP A 89 25.33 22.34 6.41
N ALA A 90 24.88 23.26 5.59
CA ALA A 90 25.50 23.59 4.31
C ALA A 90 26.66 24.58 4.48
N ASN A 91 27.83 24.10 4.91
CA ASN A 91 29.04 24.93 4.98
C ASN A 91 29.56 25.34 3.59
N GLN A 92 29.30 24.51 2.57
CA GLN A 92 29.55 24.81 1.15
C GLN A 92 28.25 24.59 0.37
N ASN A 93 28.21 25.11 -0.87
CA ASN A 93 27.07 24.85 -1.77
C ASN A 93 26.86 23.35 -1.95
N LEU A 94 25.65 22.85 -1.79
CA LEU A 94 25.30 21.51 -2.20
C LEU A 94 25.29 21.38 -3.73
N SER A 95 25.37 20.17 -4.25
CA SER A 95 25.20 19.93 -5.68
C SER A 95 23.82 20.39 -6.16
N VAL A 96 23.74 20.88 -7.39
CA VAL A 96 22.45 21.06 -8.05
C VAL A 96 21.87 19.69 -8.37
N GLN A 97 20.64 19.45 -7.97
CA GLN A 97 20.01 18.15 -8.00
C GLN A 97 18.50 18.24 -8.26
N VAL A 98 17.92 17.10 -8.60
CA VAL A 98 16.47 16.93 -8.72
C VAL A 98 16.09 15.58 -8.15
N HIS A 99 14.89 15.49 -7.58
CA HIS A 99 14.33 14.26 -7.06
C HIS A 99 13.16 13.79 -7.92
N PRO A 100 13.06 12.48 -8.21
CA PRO A 100 11.93 11.92 -8.94
C PRO A 100 10.66 11.88 -8.10
N GLY A 101 9.49 11.86 -8.75
CA GLY A 101 8.23 11.46 -8.12
C GLY A 101 8.16 9.94 -7.94
N ASN A 102 7.16 9.48 -7.16
CA ASN A 102 6.97 8.06 -6.85
C ASN A 102 7.00 7.18 -8.11
N ARG A 103 6.19 7.48 -9.12
CA ARG A 103 6.09 6.67 -10.34
C ARG A 103 7.46 6.33 -10.95
N TYR A 104 8.34 7.32 -11.08
CA TYR A 104 9.67 7.10 -11.67
C TYR A 104 10.62 6.41 -10.68
N ALA A 105 10.67 6.89 -9.43
CA ALA A 105 11.59 6.36 -8.43
C ALA A 105 11.35 4.87 -8.13
N LEU A 106 10.10 4.45 -8.13
CA LEU A 106 9.71 3.09 -7.82
C LEU A 106 10.03 2.12 -8.93
N SER A 107 9.82 2.55 -10.19
CA SER A 107 10.15 1.74 -11.35
C SER A 107 11.65 1.65 -11.63
N GLN A 108 12.44 2.67 -11.27
CA GLN A 108 13.85 2.76 -11.62
C GLN A 108 14.81 2.55 -10.45
N GLU A 109 14.39 2.88 -9.22
CA GLU A 109 15.24 2.86 -8.03
C GLU A 109 14.71 1.94 -6.93
N HIS A 110 13.48 1.40 -7.07
CA HIS A 110 12.77 0.60 -6.06
C HIS A 110 12.65 1.34 -4.70
N GLN A 111 12.58 2.67 -4.75
CA GLN A 111 12.41 3.57 -3.61
C GLN A 111 11.30 4.57 -3.86
N TYR A 112 10.78 5.18 -2.81
CA TYR A 112 9.84 6.30 -2.94
C TYR A 112 10.47 7.47 -3.70
N GLY A 113 9.62 8.30 -4.28
CA GLY A 113 9.99 9.64 -4.73
C GLY A 113 10.42 10.51 -3.56
N LYS A 114 10.81 11.75 -3.85
CA LYS A 114 11.29 12.67 -2.81
C LYS A 114 10.67 14.06 -3.02
N THR A 115 9.52 14.25 -2.39
CA THR A 115 8.95 15.58 -2.12
C THR A 115 9.38 15.99 -0.73
N GLU A 116 9.78 17.25 -0.55
CA GLU A 116 10.37 17.75 0.69
C GLU A 116 9.97 19.19 0.99
N MET A 117 10.07 19.57 2.25
CA MET A 117 10.01 20.96 2.69
C MET A 117 11.28 21.34 3.45
N TRP A 118 11.72 22.56 3.30
CA TRP A 118 12.83 23.13 4.04
C TRP A 118 12.36 24.28 4.92
N TYR A 119 12.74 24.23 6.18
CA TYR A 119 12.66 25.34 7.10
C TYR A 119 14.06 25.91 7.33
N VAL A 120 14.29 27.17 6.96
CA VAL A 120 15.59 27.83 7.13
C VAL A 120 15.76 28.19 8.60
N MET A 121 16.62 27.44 9.31
CA MET A 121 16.90 27.63 10.73
C MET A 121 17.85 28.78 10.96
N ASP A 122 18.81 28.96 10.04
CA ASP A 122 19.76 30.07 10.00
C ASP A 122 20.35 30.25 8.60
N ALA A 123 20.73 31.48 8.25
CA ALA A 123 21.31 31.82 6.96
C ALA A 123 22.34 32.93 7.13
N GLY A 124 23.53 32.74 6.55
CA GLY A 124 24.59 33.76 6.52
C GLY A 124 24.19 34.99 5.68
N PRO A 125 24.97 36.06 5.77
CA PRO A 125 24.77 37.24 4.93
C PRO A 125 24.79 36.88 3.42
N ASN A 126 23.79 37.37 2.68
CA ASN A 126 23.63 37.11 1.24
C ASN A 126 23.46 35.61 0.88
N ALA A 127 23.02 34.78 1.82
CA ALA A 127 22.73 33.39 1.55
C ALA A 127 21.56 33.27 0.55
N PHE A 128 21.70 32.33 -0.36
CA PHE A 128 20.68 32.04 -1.37
C PHE A 128 20.66 30.55 -1.66
N LEU A 129 19.58 30.11 -2.27
CA LEU A 129 19.49 28.75 -2.80
C LEU A 129 18.98 28.81 -4.25
N TYR A 130 19.24 27.75 -5.00
CA TYR A 130 18.63 27.58 -6.30
C TYR A 130 17.29 26.87 -6.15
N TYR A 131 16.23 27.43 -6.79
CA TYR A 131 14.86 26.94 -6.70
C TYR A 131 14.14 27.05 -8.05
N GLY A 132 14.20 26.00 -8.84
CA GLY A 132 13.64 25.94 -10.19
C GLY A 132 14.38 26.78 -11.23
N PHE A 133 13.75 26.93 -12.37
CA PHE A 133 14.28 27.72 -13.49
C PHE A 133 13.73 29.16 -13.47
N LYS A 134 14.53 30.10 -14.00
CA LYS A 134 14.11 31.49 -14.22
C LYS A 134 13.07 31.64 -15.33
N ARG A 135 13.09 30.72 -16.31
CA ARG A 135 12.21 30.64 -17.48
C ARG A 135 12.04 29.20 -17.91
N GLU A 136 11.12 28.92 -18.80
CA GLU A 136 11.01 27.61 -19.42
C GLU A 136 12.30 27.27 -20.18
N VAL A 137 12.76 26.02 -20.05
CA VAL A 137 13.98 25.47 -20.65
C VAL A 137 13.63 24.17 -21.35
N SER A 138 13.99 24.03 -22.64
CA SER A 138 13.76 22.79 -23.37
C SER A 138 14.65 21.65 -22.85
N ARG A 139 14.30 20.40 -23.16
CA ARG A 139 15.12 19.24 -22.79
C ARG A 139 16.54 19.34 -23.37
N GLU A 140 16.64 19.76 -24.63
CA GLU A 140 17.90 19.90 -25.37
C GLU A 140 18.74 21.03 -24.79
N GLU A 141 18.14 22.17 -24.43
CA GLU A 141 18.83 23.26 -23.76
C GLU A 141 19.32 22.81 -22.38
N PHE A 142 18.50 22.12 -21.61
CA PHE A 142 18.90 21.63 -20.29
C PHE A 142 20.10 20.69 -20.38
N ALA A 143 20.07 19.70 -21.30
CA ALA A 143 21.17 18.78 -21.51
C ALA A 143 22.47 19.52 -21.95
N ARG A 144 22.35 20.44 -22.89
CA ARG A 144 23.50 21.25 -23.37
C ARG A 144 24.11 22.08 -22.25
N ARG A 145 23.32 22.77 -21.43
CA ARG A 145 23.80 23.60 -20.33
C ARG A 145 24.51 22.82 -19.25
N ILE A 146 24.10 21.57 -18.99
CA ILE A 146 24.82 20.67 -18.08
C ILE A 146 26.20 20.33 -18.67
N GLN A 147 26.28 20.03 -19.98
CA GLN A 147 27.52 19.68 -20.67
C GLN A 147 28.50 20.86 -20.79
N GLU A 148 27.97 22.08 -20.99
CA GLU A 148 28.74 23.31 -21.15
C GLU A 148 29.08 24.03 -19.84
N ASP A 149 28.73 23.45 -18.65
CA ASP A 149 28.90 24.08 -17.34
C ASP A 149 28.18 25.44 -17.17
N THR A 150 27.09 25.67 -17.90
CA THR A 150 26.32 26.94 -17.94
C THR A 150 24.93 26.80 -17.29
N LEU A 151 24.69 25.71 -16.56
CA LEU A 151 23.38 25.40 -15.97
C LEU A 151 22.92 26.50 -14.99
N LEU A 152 23.82 27.03 -14.18
CA LEU A 152 23.49 28.03 -13.16
C LEU A 152 22.91 29.33 -13.73
N ASP A 153 23.21 29.67 -15.00
CA ASP A 153 22.71 30.88 -15.66
C ASP A 153 21.18 30.90 -15.81
N VAL A 154 20.57 29.73 -15.91
CA VAL A 154 19.12 29.55 -16.09
C VAL A 154 18.37 29.18 -14.80
N LEU A 155 19.09 28.89 -13.72
CA LEU A 155 18.49 28.56 -12.43
C LEU A 155 18.08 29.84 -11.68
N ASN A 156 16.96 29.75 -10.95
CA ASN A 156 16.45 30.84 -10.14
C ASN A 156 17.16 30.85 -8.78
N ALA A 157 18.03 31.86 -8.56
CA ALA A 157 18.68 32.07 -7.28
C ALA A 157 17.76 32.90 -6.36
N VAL A 158 17.32 32.30 -5.25
CA VAL A 158 16.38 32.90 -4.30
C VAL A 158 17.12 33.26 -3.02
N PRO A 159 17.21 34.54 -2.64
CA PRO A 159 17.72 34.93 -1.32
C PRO A 159 16.86 34.33 -0.21
N VAL A 160 17.49 33.91 0.86
CA VAL A 160 16.80 33.31 2.01
C VAL A 160 17.30 33.88 3.34
N GLN A 161 16.42 33.86 4.33
CA GLN A 161 16.69 34.27 5.69
C GLN A 161 16.08 33.26 6.67
N LYS A 162 16.50 33.36 7.94
CA LYS A 162 15.92 32.56 9.02
C LYS A 162 14.41 32.67 9.06
N GLY A 163 13.73 31.55 9.13
CA GLY A 163 12.26 31.44 9.18
C GLY A 163 11.59 31.23 7.82
N ASP A 164 12.34 31.35 6.71
CA ASP A 164 11.80 31.04 5.39
C ASP A 164 11.44 29.55 5.28
N VAL A 165 10.34 29.29 4.56
CA VAL A 165 9.87 27.94 4.23
C VAL A 165 9.86 27.78 2.71
N LEU A 166 10.44 26.69 2.24
CA LEU A 166 10.43 26.30 0.83
C LEU A 166 9.84 24.90 0.69
N PHE A 167 8.92 24.75 -0.24
CA PHE A 167 8.33 23.44 -0.57
C PHE A 167 8.90 22.97 -1.90
N ILE A 168 9.59 21.83 -1.89
CA ILE A 168 10.30 21.25 -3.03
C ILE A 168 9.52 20.05 -3.55
N GLU A 169 8.63 20.28 -4.48
CA GLU A 169 7.93 19.18 -5.16
C GLU A 169 8.93 18.33 -5.96
N SER A 170 8.67 17.03 -6.05
CA SER A 170 9.43 16.15 -6.93
C SER A 170 9.46 16.72 -8.36
N GLY A 171 10.59 16.57 -9.04
CA GLY A 171 10.84 17.19 -10.36
C GLY A 171 11.38 18.63 -10.30
N THR A 172 11.42 19.26 -9.14
CA THR A 172 12.00 20.59 -8.95
C THR A 172 13.52 20.51 -8.90
N ILE A 173 14.20 21.21 -9.80
CA ILE A 173 15.66 21.39 -9.73
C ILE A 173 16.01 22.38 -8.63
N HIS A 174 16.96 22.05 -7.75
CA HIS A 174 17.28 22.86 -6.58
C HIS A 174 18.71 22.63 -6.08
N ALA A 175 19.19 23.56 -5.24
CA ALA A 175 20.44 23.40 -4.47
C ALA A 175 20.44 24.34 -3.27
N ILE A 176 20.95 23.87 -2.12
CA ILE A 176 21.20 24.70 -0.94
C ILE A 176 22.53 25.41 -1.12
N GLY A 177 22.53 26.73 -0.95
CA GLY A 177 23.74 27.56 -0.94
C GLY A 177 24.55 27.44 0.35
N ALA A 178 25.80 27.87 0.32
CA ALA A 178 26.68 27.87 1.46
C ALA A 178 26.18 28.78 2.61
N GLY A 179 26.48 28.40 3.84
CA GLY A 179 26.15 29.17 5.05
C GLY A 179 24.69 29.05 5.50
N ILE A 180 23.95 28.08 4.98
CA ILE A 180 22.53 27.84 5.33
C ILE A 180 22.42 26.60 6.22
N LEU A 181 21.61 26.74 7.27
CA LEU A 181 21.23 25.63 8.14
C LEU A 181 19.71 25.41 7.99
N ILE A 182 19.31 24.19 7.68
CA ILE A 182 17.88 23.86 7.48
C ILE A 182 17.43 22.66 8.31
N ALA A 183 16.14 22.63 8.63
CA ALA A 183 15.40 21.43 8.94
C ALA A 183 14.65 20.97 7.68
N GLU A 184 14.87 19.75 7.25
CA GLU A 184 14.26 19.13 6.09
C GLU A 184 13.30 18.04 6.53
N ILE A 185 12.05 18.13 6.09
CA ILE A 185 11.03 17.07 6.22
C ILE A 185 10.72 16.57 4.81
N GLN A 186 10.86 15.28 4.57
CA GLN A 186 10.76 14.68 3.24
C GLN A 186 10.09 13.30 3.28
N GLN A 187 9.71 12.79 2.11
CA GLN A 187 9.39 11.38 1.97
C GLN A 187 10.60 10.52 2.35
N ASN A 188 10.37 9.29 2.83
CA ASN A 188 11.43 8.36 3.24
C ASN A 188 12.21 7.81 2.04
N SER A 189 13.04 8.65 1.44
CA SER A 189 13.83 8.37 0.24
C SER A 189 15.18 9.04 0.32
N ASN A 190 16.19 8.39 -0.27
CA ASN A 190 17.54 8.96 -0.43
C ASN A 190 17.90 9.14 -1.92
N VAL A 191 16.93 9.04 -2.82
CA VAL A 191 17.15 9.15 -4.27
C VAL A 191 17.43 10.59 -4.67
N THR A 192 18.61 10.80 -5.27
CA THR A 192 19.08 12.13 -5.68
C THR A 192 19.75 12.05 -7.06
N TYR A 193 19.24 12.79 -8.03
CA TYR A 193 19.86 12.93 -9.36
C TYR A 193 20.66 14.23 -9.42
N ARG A 194 21.97 14.09 -9.29
CA ARG A 194 22.91 15.21 -9.32
C ARG A 194 23.18 15.60 -10.77
N VAL A 195 23.08 16.88 -11.07
CA VAL A 195 23.31 17.42 -12.42
C VAL A 195 24.48 18.40 -12.50
N TYR A 196 24.89 18.98 -11.35
CA TYR A 196 26.04 19.87 -11.28
C TYR A 196 26.67 19.84 -9.90
N ASP A 197 27.98 19.75 -9.80
CA ASP A 197 28.71 19.61 -8.52
C ASP A 197 29.96 20.49 -8.40
N TYR A 198 30.01 21.60 -9.08
CA TYR A 198 31.12 22.58 -9.03
C TYR A 198 32.49 21.96 -9.32
N GLY A 199 32.58 20.84 -10.03
CA GLY A 199 33.82 20.12 -10.31
C GLY A 199 34.51 19.51 -9.08
N ARG A 200 33.84 19.41 -7.95
CA ARG A 200 34.40 18.89 -6.69
C ARG A 200 34.90 17.46 -6.81
N VAL A 201 35.98 17.19 -6.11
CA VAL A 201 36.62 15.89 -6.03
C VAL A 201 36.38 15.32 -4.61
N GLY A 202 35.97 14.07 -4.50
CA GLY A 202 35.77 13.38 -3.24
C GLY A 202 37.09 13.01 -2.54
N LYS A 203 36.99 12.45 -1.34
CA LYS A 203 38.15 11.95 -0.56
C LYS A 203 38.96 10.88 -1.31
N ASP A 204 38.31 10.19 -2.27
CA ASP A 204 38.89 9.17 -3.13
C ASP A 204 39.63 9.73 -4.38
N GLY A 205 39.72 11.06 -4.49
CA GLY A 205 40.33 11.73 -5.65
C GLY A 205 39.46 11.74 -6.93
N LYS A 206 38.21 11.29 -6.87
CA LYS A 206 37.30 11.24 -8.02
C LYS A 206 36.18 12.28 -7.92
N LYS A 207 35.72 12.77 -9.07
CA LYS A 207 34.48 13.56 -9.12
C LYS A 207 33.28 12.66 -8.81
N ARG A 208 32.26 13.22 -8.15
CA ARG A 208 31.01 12.50 -7.92
C ARG A 208 30.26 12.34 -9.24
N ASP A 209 29.59 11.20 -9.41
CA ASP A 209 28.81 10.90 -10.61
C ASP A 209 27.65 11.88 -10.79
N LEU A 210 27.39 12.26 -12.04
CA LEU A 210 26.22 13.01 -12.47
C LEU A 210 25.20 12.06 -13.10
N HIS A 211 23.91 12.29 -12.79
CA HIS A 211 22.81 11.41 -13.22
C HIS A 211 21.99 12.09 -14.32
N ILE A 212 22.65 12.50 -15.42
CA ILE A 212 22.09 13.42 -16.42
C ILE A 212 20.81 12.86 -17.07
N GLU A 213 20.84 11.63 -17.60
CA GLU A 213 19.69 11.04 -18.29
C GLU A 213 18.46 10.89 -17.35
N LYS A 214 18.69 10.43 -16.11
CA LYS A 214 17.63 10.33 -15.11
C LYS A 214 17.07 11.70 -14.75
N ALA A 215 17.91 12.71 -14.59
CA ALA A 215 17.48 14.08 -14.33
C ALA A 215 16.68 14.66 -15.51
N LEU A 216 17.12 14.43 -16.76
CA LEU A 216 16.39 14.85 -17.96
C LEU A 216 14.98 14.23 -18.04
N ALA A 217 14.81 13.02 -17.51
CA ALA A 217 13.52 12.32 -17.50
C ALA A 217 12.52 12.90 -16.48
N VAL A 218 13.00 13.39 -15.33
CA VAL A 218 12.13 13.76 -14.21
C VAL A 218 12.02 15.26 -13.95
N THR A 219 12.91 16.09 -14.50
CA THR A 219 12.95 17.52 -14.18
C THR A 219 11.78 18.28 -14.80
N ASN A 220 11.04 19.01 -13.97
CA ASN A 220 10.09 20.02 -14.41
C ASN A 220 10.88 21.27 -14.87
N ARG A 221 10.76 21.63 -16.15
CA ARG A 221 11.57 22.67 -16.80
C ARG A 221 10.86 24.01 -16.97
N VAL A 222 9.76 24.22 -16.28
CA VAL A 222 9.05 25.49 -16.24
C VAL A 222 9.35 26.26 -14.96
N PRO A 223 9.20 27.60 -14.94
CA PRO A 223 9.34 28.38 -13.71
C PRO A 223 8.36 27.94 -12.64
N ILE A 224 8.82 27.88 -11.39
CA ILE A 224 7.96 27.59 -10.26
C ILE A 224 7.22 28.87 -9.88
N LEU A 225 5.90 28.77 -9.88
CA LEU A 225 5.05 29.80 -9.26
C LEU A 225 5.02 29.50 -7.77
N ARG A 226 5.61 30.37 -6.93
CA ARG A 226 5.47 30.26 -5.49
C ARG A 226 3.98 30.26 -5.13
N SER A 227 3.44 29.12 -4.75
CA SER A 227 2.13 29.06 -4.10
C SER A 227 2.30 29.65 -2.70
N GLY A 228 1.69 30.73 -2.42
CA GLY A 228 1.65 31.30 -1.08
C GLY A 228 0.75 30.47 -0.19
N LYS A 229 1.26 29.70 0.69
CA LYS A 229 0.90 29.21 1.85
C LYS A 229 -0.02 28.41 2.33
N SER A 230 0.13 27.66 3.12
CA SER A 230 -0.65 26.63 3.75
C SER A 230 -1.12 26.99 5.15
N TYR A 231 -1.35 28.28 5.43
CA TYR A 231 -1.85 28.63 6.76
C TYR A 231 -3.12 27.83 7.12
N PRO A 232 -3.25 27.22 8.29
CA PRO A 232 -2.41 27.40 9.49
C PRO A 232 -1.10 26.59 9.50
N HIS A 233 -0.87 25.70 8.55
CA HIS A 233 0.33 24.86 8.46
C HIS A 233 1.50 25.62 7.84
N VAL A 234 2.73 25.24 8.15
CA VAL A 234 3.93 25.72 7.45
C VAL A 234 4.19 24.94 6.18
N ALA A 235 3.79 23.68 6.14
CA ALA A 235 3.72 22.84 4.94
C ALA A 235 2.59 21.84 5.06
N ASP A 236 1.92 21.55 3.95
CA ASP A 236 0.87 20.55 3.85
C ASP A 236 0.89 19.93 2.47
N CYS A 237 1.04 18.60 2.40
CA CYS A 237 1.06 17.84 1.17
C CYS A 237 0.48 16.44 1.38
N ASP A 238 0.48 15.64 0.34
CA ASP A 238 -0.04 14.28 0.38
C ASP A 238 0.71 13.34 1.33
N TYR A 239 1.93 13.68 1.72
CA TYR A 239 2.80 12.81 2.50
C TYR A 239 2.88 13.21 3.97
N PHE A 240 2.81 14.52 4.26
CA PHE A 240 2.94 15.05 5.62
C PHE A 240 2.31 16.43 5.75
N THR A 241 1.94 16.75 6.98
CA THR A 241 1.58 18.10 7.42
C THR A 241 2.59 18.54 8.47
N VAL A 242 3.09 19.77 8.36
CA VAL A 242 4.05 20.35 9.29
C VAL A 242 3.49 21.62 9.89
N ASP A 243 3.43 21.66 11.22
CA ASP A 243 3.05 22.82 12.02
C ASP A 243 4.26 23.39 12.74
N LYS A 244 4.25 24.69 12.96
CA LYS A 244 5.25 25.35 13.76
C LYS A 244 4.72 25.64 15.16
N LEU A 245 5.48 25.19 16.17
CA LEU A 245 5.23 25.49 17.56
C LEU A 245 6.26 26.51 18.05
N ASN A 246 5.80 27.60 18.65
CA ASN A 246 6.64 28.60 19.29
C ASN A 246 6.15 28.88 20.72
N LEU A 247 6.95 28.55 21.71
CA LEU A 247 6.75 28.89 23.12
C LEU A 247 7.86 29.84 23.55
N ASP A 248 7.52 31.06 23.93
CA ASP A 248 8.50 32.06 24.33
C ASP A 248 9.05 31.88 25.76
N GLY A 249 8.44 30.94 26.52
CA GLY A 249 8.83 30.63 27.90
C GLY A 249 8.44 31.67 28.93
N SER A 250 7.83 32.78 28.52
CA SER A 250 7.41 33.89 29.41
C SER A 250 5.89 34.03 29.47
N VAL A 251 5.24 34.37 28.36
CA VAL A 251 3.79 34.52 28.24
C VAL A 251 3.17 33.20 27.86
N MET A 252 3.68 32.53 26.82
CA MET A 252 3.26 31.21 26.40
C MET A 252 4.33 30.18 26.81
N ARG A 253 4.04 29.43 27.88
CA ARG A 253 4.96 28.44 28.46
C ARG A 253 4.51 27.00 28.26
N LYS A 254 3.27 26.80 27.86
CA LYS A 254 2.66 25.49 27.79
C LYS A 254 1.71 25.42 26.59
N VAL A 255 1.75 24.31 25.88
CA VAL A 255 0.75 23.95 24.85
C VAL A 255 0.36 22.49 25.01
N GLU A 256 -0.88 22.19 24.72
CA GLU A 256 -1.40 20.82 24.68
C GLU A 256 -1.75 20.44 23.26
N GLY A 257 -1.44 19.20 22.89
CA GLY A 257 -1.82 18.58 21.63
C GLY A 257 -2.36 17.17 21.87
N VAL A 258 -2.86 16.54 20.81
CA VAL A 258 -3.41 15.18 20.88
C VAL A 258 -2.74 14.31 19.84
N VAL A 259 -2.22 13.16 20.25
CA VAL A 259 -1.81 12.07 19.36
C VAL A 259 -2.98 11.12 19.22
N GLY A 260 -3.77 11.31 18.16
CA GLY A 260 -4.93 10.45 17.87
C GLY A 260 -4.55 9.13 17.22
N GLU A 261 -5.55 8.32 16.92
CA GLU A 261 -5.38 7.02 16.23
C GLU A 261 -4.99 7.17 14.74
N GLY A 262 -5.16 8.37 14.18
CA GLY A 262 -4.90 8.64 12.76
C GLY A 262 -3.42 8.66 12.40
N SER A 263 -2.59 9.29 13.24
CA SER A 263 -1.16 9.50 12.95
C SER A 263 -0.35 9.56 14.22
N PHE A 264 0.89 9.10 14.14
CA PHE A 264 1.94 9.48 15.08
C PHE A 264 2.20 11.00 15.02
N VAL A 265 2.90 11.52 16.04
CA VAL A 265 3.42 12.89 16.07
C VAL A 265 4.93 12.86 16.17
N SER A 266 5.61 13.57 15.25
CA SER A 266 7.05 13.85 15.36
C SER A 266 7.24 15.28 15.85
N ILE A 267 8.09 15.48 16.87
CA ILE A 267 8.44 16.79 17.41
C ILE A 267 9.93 17.01 17.23
N LEU A 268 10.31 18.02 16.43
CA LEU A 268 11.68 18.41 16.19
C LEU A 268 11.96 19.75 16.87
N ILE A 269 12.83 19.76 17.87
CA ILE A 269 13.22 20.95 18.63
C ILE A 269 14.35 21.70 17.91
N MET A 270 14.03 22.81 17.29
CA MET A 270 15.02 23.67 16.63
C MET A 270 15.72 24.61 17.60
N ASN A 271 15.05 25.01 18.68
CA ASN A 271 15.62 25.88 19.72
C ASN A 271 14.83 25.75 21.03
N GLY A 272 15.46 26.08 22.16
CA GLY A 272 14.82 26.10 23.48
C GLY A 272 15.10 24.86 24.33
N SER A 273 14.45 24.81 25.50
CA SER A 273 14.55 23.72 26.47
C SER A 273 13.28 23.64 27.33
N GLY A 274 12.96 22.44 27.81
CA GLY A 274 11.76 22.17 28.60
C GLY A 274 11.47 20.69 28.75
N SER A 275 10.17 20.36 28.79
CA SER A 275 9.72 18.98 28.92
C SER A 275 8.49 18.68 28.05
N ILE A 276 8.37 17.41 27.65
CA ILE A 276 7.18 16.84 27.01
C ILE A 276 6.59 15.84 27.99
N LEU A 277 5.30 16.00 28.29
CA LEU A 277 4.50 15.07 29.09
C LEU A 277 3.50 14.38 28.18
N CYS A 278 3.40 13.06 28.24
CA CYS A 278 2.39 12.28 27.54
C CYS A 278 2.11 10.99 28.32
N ASP A 279 0.85 10.64 28.55
CA ASP A 279 0.44 9.41 29.25
C ASP A 279 1.19 9.19 30.59
N GLY A 280 1.34 10.29 31.37
CA GLY A 280 2.05 10.27 32.66
C GLY A 280 3.58 10.16 32.59
N GLU A 281 4.16 10.04 31.41
CA GLU A 281 5.60 10.03 31.18
C GLU A 281 6.09 11.45 30.85
N THR A 282 7.21 11.87 31.49
CA THR A 282 7.83 13.17 31.24
C THR A 282 9.25 12.97 30.70
N VAL A 283 9.57 13.60 29.57
CA VAL A 283 10.89 13.57 28.97
C VAL A 283 11.36 15.00 28.73
N THR A 284 12.59 15.32 29.15
CA THR A 284 13.18 16.63 28.91
C THR A 284 13.69 16.78 27.50
N TYR A 285 13.56 18.02 26.98
CA TYR A 285 14.11 18.36 25.67
C TYR A 285 15.08 19.54 25.76
N GLN A 286 15.96 19.59 24.78
CA GLN A 286 16.83 20.72 24.48
C GLN A 286 16.94 20.92 22.96
N LYS A 287 17.54 22.00 22.55
CA LYS A 287 17.85 22.32 21.16
C LYS A 287 18.51 21.12 20.45
N GLY A 288 18.00 20.74 19.28
CA GLY A 288 18.51 19.62 18.48
C GLY A 288 17.83 18.27 18.74
N ASP A 289 16.98 18.17 19.77
CA ASP A 289 16.29 16.91 20.10
C ASP A 289 15.14 16.61 19.12
N SER A 290 14.94 15.33 18.88
CA SER A 290 13.83 14.78 18.09
C SER A 290 13.06 13.72 18.86
N PHE A 291 11.74 13.74 18.75
CA PHE A 291 10.83 12.84 19.43
C PHE A 291 9.83 12.20 18.47
N PHE A 292 9.47 10.96 18.77
CA PHE A 292 8.39 10.24 18.13
C PHE A 292 7.37 9.83 19.20
N LEU A 293 6.13 10.25 19.02
CA LEU A 293 4.98 9.90 19.86
C LEU A 293 4.09 8.97 19.04
N PRO A 294 3.93 7.69 19.44
CA PRO A 294 3.13 6.71 18.70
C PRO A 294 1.67 7.11 18.59
N ALA A 295 1.00 6.74 17.50
CA ALA A 295 -0.43 6.95 17.33
C ALA A 295 -1.22 6.36 18.52
N GLY A 296 -2.29 7.06 18.92
CA GLY A 296 -3.12 6.67 20.07
C GLY A 296 -2.52 7.00 21.45
N SER A 297 -1.37 7.69 21.53
CA SER A 297 -0.76 8.06 22.83
C SER A 297 -1.57 9.09 23.63
N GLY A 298 -2.62 9.68 23.06
CA GLY A 298 -3.51 10.61 23.74
C GLY A 298 -2.97 12.04 23.86
N VAL A 299 -3.33 12.72 24.95
CA VAL A 299 -2.94 14.13 25.15
C VAL A 299 -1.47 14.22 25.51
N TYR A 300 -0.75 15.09 24.81
CA TYR A 300 0.61 15.47 25.18
C TYR A 300 0.69 16.97 25.51
N THR A 301 1.64 17.31 26.35
CA THR A 301 1.92 18.69 26.76
C THR A 301 3.38 19.00 26.49
N VAL A 302 3.65 20.15 25.84
CA VAL A 302 5.00 20.71 25.73
C VAL A 302 5.07 21.92 26.66
N GLU A 303 6.06 21.93 27.56
CA GLU A 303 6.24 23.00 28.54
C GLU A 303 7.69 23.51 28.52
N GLY A 304 7.87 24.83 28.61
CA GLY A 304 9.17 25.51 28.61
C GLY A 304 9.27 26.56 27.53
N SER A 305 10.48 26.73 26.97
CA SER A 305 10.73 27.56 25.79
C SER A 305 11.06 26.67 24.60
N CYS A 306 10.39 26.90 23.45
CA CYS A 306 10.56 25.98 22.32
C CYS A 306 10.26 26.69 21.00
N ASP A 307 11.14 26.49 20.02
CA ASP A 307 10.89 26.68 18.60
C ASP A 307 10.97 25.30 17.95
N ALA A 308 9.84 24.75 17.53
CA ALA A 308 9.77 23.35 17.08
C ALA A 308 8.92 23.19 15.82
N LEU A 309 9.17 22.09 15.09
CA LEU A 309 8.30 21.62 14.03
C LEU A 309 7.58 20.35 14.52
N ILE A 310 6.26 20.35 14.33
CA ILE A 310 5.38 19.22 14.62
C ILE A 310 4.97 18.61 13.28
N THR A 311 5.30 17.34 13.07
CA THR A 311 4.97 16.66 11.82
C THR A 311 4.01 15.50 12.07
N THR A 312 2.96 15.44 11.27
CA THR A 312 1.96 14.37 11.26
C THR A 312 1.73 13.87 9.83
N ILE A 313 1.10 12.71 9.70
CA ILE A 313 0.67 12.18 8.40
C ILE A 313 -0.80 12.53 8.19
N ARG A 314 -1.07 13.17 7.05
CA ARG A 314 -2.41 13.61 6.70
C ARG A 314 -3.31 12.44 6.35
N GLU A 315 -4.58 12.52 6.74
CA GLU A 315 -5.64 11.70 6.16
C GLU A 315 -5.80 12.05 4.67
N LYS A 316 -5.87 11.03 3.82
CA LYS A 316 -6.11 11.23 2.40
C LYS A 316 -7.51 10.75 2.04
N THR A 317 -8.34 11.64 1.47
CA THR A 317 -9.69 11.33 0.97
C THR A 317 -9.65 10.98 -0.51
N GLY A 318 -10.68 10.27 -1.00
CA GLY A 318 -10.76 9.87 -2.42
C GLY A 318 -9.83 8.70 -2.78
N MET A 319 -9.45 7.89 -1.79
CA MET A 319 -8.59 6.74 -2.03
C MET A 319 -9.34 5.62 -2.75
N VAL A 320 -8.64 4.99 -3.68
CA VAL A 320 -9.05 3.73 -4.29
C VAL A 320 -8.21 2.56 -3.74
N ARG A 321 -8.66 1.35 -3.98
CA ARG A 321 -7.93 0.11 -3.76
C ARG A 321 -7.89 -0.66 -5.06
N ALA A 322 -6.76 -1.25 -5.38
CA ALA A 322 -6.65 -2.07 -6.58
C ALA A 322 -6.91 -3.54 -6.23
N GLY A 323 -7.75 -4.19 -7.02
CA GLY A 323 -7.98 -5.63 -6.95
C GLY A 323 -7.52 -6.31 -8.22
N VAL A 324 -6.74 -7.37 -8.07
CA VAL A 324 -6.24 -8.22 -9.15
C VAL A 324 -6.78 -9.64 -8.92
N ASP A 325 -7.38 -10.25 -9.94
CA ASP A 325 -7.82 -11.66 -9.91
C ASP A 325 -7.11 -12.42 -11.03
N ILE A 326 -6.12 -13.24 -10.66
CA ILE A 326 -5.32 -14.03 -11.60
C ILE A 326 -5.96 -15.40 -11.76
N GLY A 327 -6.64 -15.59 -12.88
CA GLY A 327 -7.27 -16.85 -13.27
C GLY A 327 -6.55 -17.52 -14.44
N GLY A 328 -6.88 -18.77 -14.71
CA GLY A 328 -6.23 -19.58 -15.77
C GLY A 328 -6.54 -19.15 -17.21
N ARG A 329 -7.40 -18.18 -17.46
CA ARG A 329 -7.73 -17.62 -18.79
C ARG A 329 -7.47 -16.12 -18.88
N TYR A 330 -7.78 -15.40 -17.83
CA TYR A 330 -7.73 -13.95 -17.77
C TYR A 330 -7.17 -13.53 -16.41
N THR A 331 -6.37 -12.49 -16.43
CA THR A 331 -6.09 -11.64 -15.28
C THR A 331 -7.05 -10.46 -15.34
N LYS A 332 -7.74 -10.21 -14.25
CA LYS A 332 -8.72 -9.12 -14.12
C LYS A 332 -8.19 -8.11 -13.13
N VAL A 333 -8.26 -6.85 -13.47
CA VAL A 333 -7.77 -5.75 -12.65
C VAL A 333 -8.87 -4.71 -12.52
N GLY A 334 -9.10 -4.20 -11.32
CA GLY A 334 -10.07 -3.14 -11.07
C GLY A 334 -9.64 -2.20 -9.97
N LEU A 335 -10.11 -0.96 -10.06
CA LEU A 335 -9.99 0.04 -9.01
C LEU A 335 -11.34 0.17 -8.30
N VAL A 336 -11.31 0.13 -6.97
CA VAL A 336 -12.50 0.13 -6.10
C VAL A 336 -12.43 1.35 -5.18
N ASP A 337 -13.48 2.16 -5.14
CA ASP A 337 -13.59 3.32 -4.26
C ASP A 337 -14.01 2.95 -2.83
N ALA A 338 -14.18 3.95 -1.97
CA ALA A 338 -14.61 3.77 -0.59
C ALA A 338 -16.06 3.22 -0.48
N GLU A 339 -16.90 3.51 -1.47
CA GLU A 339 -18.29 3.07 -1.58
C GLU A 339 -18.42 1.66 -2.18
N GLN A 340 -17.30 0.97 -2.37
CA GLN A 340 -17.21 -0.38 -2.94
C GLN A 340 -17.65 -0.46 -4.42
N GLN A 341 -17.55 0.66 -5.16
CA GLN A 341 -17.83 0.69 -6.58
C GLN A 341 -16.56 0.45 -7.40
N LEU A 342 -16.67 -0.32 -8.47
CA LEU A 342 -15.61 -0.44 -9.46
C LEU A 342 -15.58 0.83 -10.32
N VAL A 343 -14.62 1.73 -10.05
CA VAL A 343 -14.41 2.96 -10.83
C VAL A 343 -13.67 2.69 -12.14
N ALA A 344 -12.91 1.60 -12.21
CA ALA A 344 -12.27 1.11 -13.42
C ALA A 344 -12.15 -0.41 -13.37
N TYR A 345 -12.22 -1.07 -14.55
CA TYR A 345 -12.10 -2.53 -14.64
C TYR A 345 -11.59 -2.94 -16.02
N ARG A 346 -10.65 -3.88 -16.06
CA ARG A 346 -10.11 -4.45 -17.30
C ARG A 346 -9.76 -5.93 -17.15
N GLU A 347 -9.90 -6.68 -18.23
CA GLU A 347 -9.45 -8.07 -18.33
C GLU A 347 -8.35 -8.18 -19.38
N LEU A 348 -7.29 -8.91 -19.05
CA LEU A 348 -6.24 -9.30 -20.00
C LEU A 348 -6.19 -10.81 -20.13
N PRO A 349 -5.77 -11.34 -21.29
CA PRO A 349 -5.44 -12.74 -21.41
C PRO A 349 -4.36 -13.13 -20.39
N PHE A 350 -4.54 -14.27 -19.70
CA PHE A 350 -3.53 -14.77 -18.78
C PHE A 350 -2.28 -15.22 -19.55
N ASN A 351 -1.12 -14.71 -19.18
CA ASN A 351 0.16 -15.12 -19.75
C ASN A 351 0.66 -16.40 -19.06
N ALA A 352 0.47 -17.54 -19.70
CA ALA A 352 0.89 -18.84 -19.17
C ALA A 352 2.41 -19.11 -19.30
N GLY A 353 3.16 -18.23 -19.97
CA GLY A 353 4.57 -18.47 -20.29
C GLY A 353 5.53 -18.25 -19.11
N SER A 354 5.27 -17.28 -18.26
CA SER A 354 6.11 -16.94 -17.10
C SER A 354 5.27 -16.34 -15.98
N PRO A 355 5.37 -16.86 -14.75
CA PRO A 355 4.74 -16.25 -13.58
C PRO A 355 5.16 -14.78 -13.40
N GLU A 356 6.45 -14.48 -13.55
CA GLU A 356 7.00 -13.14 -13.39
C GLU A 356 6.41 -12.15 -14.40
N GLN A 357 6.22 -12.61 -15.65
CA GLN A 357 5.61 -11.77 -16.69
C GLN A 357 4.12 -11.54 -16.42
N ALA A 358 3.39 -12.57 -16.02
CA ALA A 358 1.97 -12.45 -15.69
C ALA A 358 1.73 -11.48 -14.52
N ILE A 359 2.64 -11.47 -13.54
CA ILE A 359 2.59 -10.56 -12.40
C ILE A 359 2.96 -9.14 -12.82
N ARG A 360 3.99 -8.96 -13.66
CA ARG A 360 4.33 -7.66 -14.24
C ARG A 360 3.19 -7.08 -15.06
N ASP A 361 2.57 -7.88 -15.93
CA ASP A 361 1.42 -7.45 -16.75
C ASP A 361 0.25 -6.97 -15.86
N ALA A 362 0.04 -7.61 -14.71
CA ALA A 362 -0.98 -7.19 -13.74
C ALA A 362 -0.61 -5.86 -13.06
N GLY A 363 0.65 -5.68 -12.65
CA GLY A 363 1.15 -4.43 -12.07
C GLY A 363 1.08 -3.26 -13.06
N ASP A 364 1.50 -3.47 -14.30
CA ASP A 364 1.40 -2.48 -15.38
C ASP A 364 -0.06 -2.08 -15.66
N MET A 365 -0.99 -3.04 -15.55
CA MET A 365 -2.42 -2.75 -15.72
C MET A 365 -2.98 -1.93 -14.56
N VAL A 366 -2.54 -2.17 -13.32
CA VAL A 366 -2.91 -1.31 -12.17
C VAL A 366 -2.48 0.13 -12.45
N LEU A 367 -1.21 0.34 -12.83
CA LEU A 367 -0.67 1.66 -13.16
C LEU A 367 -1.42 2.32 -14.32
N THR A 368 -1.74 1.54 -15.36
CA THR A 368 -2.51 2.02 -16.53
C THR A 368 -3.90 2.50 -16.13
N LEU A 369 -4.62 1.72 -15.30
CA LEU A 369 -5.96 2.10 -14.86
C LEU A 369 -5.93 3.35 -13.97
N LEU A 370 -4.94 3.49 -13.10
CA LEU A 370 -4.74 4.69 -12.30
C LEU A 370 -4.53 5.92 -13.19
N GLU A 371 -3.64 5.81 -14.19
CA GLU A 371 -3.32 6.89 -15.12
C GLU A 371 -4.52 7.31 -15.99
N GLU A 372 -5.22 6.36 -16.59
CA GLU A 372 -6.41 6.62 -17.42
C GLU A 372 -7.56 7.28 -16.65
N ASN A 373 -7.64 7.03 -15.35
CA ASN A 373 -8.67 7.63 -14.48
C ASN A 373 -8.16 8.87 -13.73
N HIS A 374 -6.96 9.37 -14.05
CA HIS A 374 -6.33 10.54 -13.42
C HIS A 374 -6.20 10.40 -11.89
N ILE A 375 -5.92 9.19 -11.42
CA ILE A 375 -5.71 8.86 -10.01
C ILE A 375 -4.21 8.70 -9.78
N ASP A 376 -3.65 9.52 -8.91
CA ASP A 376 -2.25 9.39 -8.51
C ASP A 376 -2.03 8.07 -7.75
N LEU A 377 -0.86 7.47 -7.93
CA LEU A 377 -0.51 6.21 -7.25
C LEU A 377 -0.66 6.31 -5.73
N ASP A 378 -0.41 7.49 -5.16
CA ASP A 378 -0.57 7.77 -3.72
C ASP A 378 -2.02 7.72 -3.24
N LEU A 379 -2.99 7.76 -4.15
CA LEU A 379 -4.41 7.55 -3.87
C LEU A 379 -4.80 6.08 -3.90
N CYS A 380 -3.88 5.17 -4.28
CA CYS A 380 -4.11 3.73 -4.21
C CYS A 380 -3.63 3.21 -2.84
N ALA A 381 -4.58 2.83 -1.98
CA ALA A 381 -4.29 2.43 -0.60
C ALA A 381 -3.55 1.10 -0.49
N ASN A 382 -3.90 0.14 -1.34
CA ASN A 382 -3.33 -1.20 -1.40
C ASN A 382 -3.60 -1.86 -2.75
N VAL A 383 -2.86 -2.93 -3.02
CA VAL A 383 -3.18 -3.90 -4.08
C VAL A 383 -3.47 -5.24 -3.43
N GLY A 384 -4.67 -5.73 -3.61
CA GLY A 384 -5.01 -7.10 -3.27
C GLY A 384 -4.96 -7.99 -4.49
N VAL A 385 -4.48 -9.21 -4.35
CA VAL A 385 -4.32 -10.20 -5.42
C VAL A 385 -4.99 -11.50 -5.04
N GLY A 386 -6.01 -11.89 -5.79
CA GLY A 386 -6.62 -13.22 -5.74
C GLY A 386 -5.96 -14.15 -6.74
N VAL A 387 -5.44 -15.29 -6.31
CA VAL A 387 -4.82 -16.28 -7.18
C VAL A 387 -5.41 -17.67 -6.90
N ALA A 388 -5.70 -18.45 -7.94
CA ALA A 388 -6.14 -19.82 -7.75
C ALA A 388 -5.00 -20.67 -7.18
N GLY A 389 -5.21 -21.32 -6.04
CA GLY A 389 -4.24 -22.22 -5.41
C GLY A 389 -4.00 -21.96 -3.93
N ILE A 390 -2.98 -22.59 -3.38
CA ILE A 390 -2.59 -22.46 -1.97
C ILE A 390 -1.65 -21.26 -1.86
N VAL A 391 -2.05 -20.27 -1.07
CA VAL A 391 -1.29 -19.04 -0.80
C VAL A 391 -0.84 -19.03 0.66
N ASP A 392 0.38 -18.59 0.91
CA ASP A 392 0.94 -18.43 2.25
C ASP A 392 2.01 -17.33 2.23
N GLY A 393 1.87 -16.33 3.12
CA GLY A 393 2.84 -15.23 3.28
C GLY A 393 3.10 -14.43 2.00
N GLY A 394 2.08 -14.20 1.16
CA GLY A 394 2.24 -13.47 -0.11
C GLY A 394 2.80 -14.29 -1.27
N MET A 395 3.00 -15.58 -1.06
CA MET A 395 3.54 -16.54 -2.04
C MET A 395 2.49 -17.56 -2.45
N VAL A 396 2.37 -17.87 -3.74
CA VAL A 396 1.63 -19.04 -4.24
C VAL A 396 2.51 -20.27 -4.08
N LYS A 397 2.23 -21.09 -3.08
CA LYS A 397 2.96 -22.36 -2.83
C LYS A 397 2.70 -23.37 -3.92
N TYR A 398 1.44 -23.49 -4.33
CA TYR A 398 1.02 -24.42 -5.36
C TYR A 398 -0.28 -24.01 -6.02
N SER A 399 -0.31 -24.05 -7.34
CA SER A 399 -1.52 -23.87 -8.14
C SER A 399 -1.55 -24.88 -9.30
N ASN A 400 -2.48 -25.80 -9.26
CA ASN A 400 -2.68 -26.75 -10.35
C ASN A 400 -3.25 -26.07 -11.61
N ASN A 401 -4.11 -25.09 -11.42
CA ASN A 401 -4.87 -24.45 -12.51
C ASN A 401 -4.01 -23.59 -13.44
N ILE A 402 -2.95 -22.97 -12.92
CA ILE A 402 -2.04 -22.07 -13.65
C ILE A 402 -0.60 -22.59 -13.67
N GLY A 403 -0.34 -23.74 -13.08
CA GLY A 403 0.97 -24.40 -13.09
C GLY A 403 2.04 -23.73 -12.22
N TRP A 404 1.65 -22.86 -11.29
CA TRP A 404 2.59 -22.13 -10.44
C TRP A 404 3.03 -22.92 -9.22
N LYS A 405 4.31 -22.77 -8.84
CA LYS A 405 4.89 -23.41 -7.66
C LYS A 405 5.94 -22.50 -7.04
N ASN A 406 5.77 -22.16 -5.77
CA ASN A 406 6.63 -21.27 -4.99
C ASN A 406 6.89 -19.91 -5.68
N VAL A 407 5.81 -19.26 -6.16
CA VAL A 407 5.89 -17.95 -6.84
C VAL A 407 5.67 -16.83 -5.83
N PRO A 408 6.65 -15.94 -5.59
CA PRO A 408 6.57 -14.86 -4.60
C PRO A 408 5.81 -13.64 -5.16
N VAL A 409 4.49 -13.75 -5.27
CA VAL A 409 3.63 -12.76 -5.94
C VAL A 409 3.75 -11.38 -5.31
N ALA A 410 3.73 -11.30 -3.96
CA ALA A 410 3.81 -10.02 -3.26
C ALA A 410 5.16 -9.32 -3.50
N GLU A 411 6.27 -10.06 -3.48
CA GLU A 411 7.61 -9.51 -3.72
C GLU A 411 7.75 -8.98 -5.15
N LEU A 412 7.31 -9.78 -6.14
CA LEU A 412 7.39 -9.39 -7.55
C LEU A 412 6.54 -8.16 -7.89
N LEU A 413 5.34 -8.04 -7.31
CA LEU A 413 4.54 -6.82 -7.47
C LEU A 413 5.12 -5.63 -6.72
N ALA A 414 5.76 -5.85 -5.57
CA ALA A 414 6.40 -4.78 -4.80
C ALA A 414 7.58 -4.13 -5.53
N GLU A 415 8.16 -4.82 -6.53
CA GLU A 415 9.17 -4.23 -7.42
C GLU A 415 8.61 -3.09 -8.30
N GLN A 416 7.29 -3.14 -8.62
CA GLN A 416 6.63 -2.14 -9.47
C GLN A 416 5.73 -1.19 -8.66
N LEU A 417 5.11 -1.69 -7.59
CA LEU A 417 4.07 -1.01 -6.84
C LEU A 417 4.49 -0.91 -5.36
N PRO A 418 4.87 0.26 -4.89
CA PRO A 418 5.41 0.48 -3.54
C PRO A 418 4.34 0.67 -2.46
N ILE A 419 3.16 0.25 -2.74
CA ILE A 419 2.00 0.29 -1.86
C ILE A 419 1.81 -1.10 -1.24
N PRO A 420 1.06 -1.23 -0.11
CA PRO A 420 0.81 -2.53 0.51
C PRO A 420 0.23 -3.53 -0.47
N ILE A 421 0.76 -4.76 -0.47
CA ILE A 421 0.31 -5.85 -1.33
C ILE A 421 -0.14 -7.01 -0.48
N HIS A 422 -1.38 -7.47 -0.72
CA HIS A 422 -1.98 -8.60 -0.03
C HIS A 422 -2.35 -9.68 -1.05
N VAL A 423 -2.04 -10.93 -0.74
CA VAL A 423 -2.31 -12.06 -1.66
C VAL A 423 -3.12 -13.11 -0.93
N ALA A 424 -4.19 -13.59 -1.57
CA ALA A 424 -5.05 -14.64 -1.04
C ALA A 424 -5.53 -15.58 -2.14
N ASN A 425 -6.21 -16.66 -1.77
CA ASN A 425 -6.91 -17.51 -2.72
C ASN A 425 -8.03 -16.72 -3.41
N ASN A 426 -8.28 -17.01 -4.68
CA ASN A 426 -9.29 -16.28 -5.46
C ASN A 426 -10.75 -16.49 -4.99
N ALA A 427 -11.05 -17.63 -4.36
CA ALA A 427 -12.36 -17.86 -3.77
C ALA A 427 -12.50 -17.12 -2.43
N ASP A 428 -11.42 -16.99 -1.67
CA ASP A 428 -11.36 -16.14 -0.47
C ASP A 428 -11.59 -14.67 -0.85
N CYS A 429 -10.99 -14.21 -1.94
CA CYS A 429 -11.31 -12.89 -2.49
C CYS A 429 -12.79 -12.79 -2.90
N ALA A 430 -13.33 -13.80 -3.56
CA ALA A 430 -14.72 -13.73 -4.03
C ALA A 430 -15.74 -13.63 -2.88
N VAL A 431 -15.52 -14.29 -1.73
CA VAL A 431 -16.43 -14.14 -0.57
C VAL A 431 -16.35 -12.72 0.00
N LEU A 432 -15.16 -12.13 0.08
CA LEU A 432 -15.00 -10.73 0.52
C LEU A 432 -15.71 -9.77 -0.45
N GLY A 433 -15.68 -10.03 -1.76
CA GLY A 433 -16.39 -9.24 -2.75
C GLY A 433 -17.91 -9.29 -2.54
N GLU A 434 -18.49 -10.48 -2.39
CA GLU A 434 -19.92 -10.65 -2.15
C GLU A 434 -20.37 -10.05 -0.80
N ILE A 435 -19.51 -9.99 0.21
CA ILE A 435 -19.75 -9.29 1.48
C ILE A 435 -19.68 -7.77 1.29
N ALA A 436 -18.72 -7.28 0.52
CA ALA A 436 -18.50 -5.85 0.36
C ALA A 436 -19.59 -5.17 -0.50
N ALA A 437 -19.95 -5.79 -1.63
CA ALA A 437 -20.83 -5.17 -2.62
C ALA A 437 -21.88 -6.12 -3.24
N GLY A 438 -21.93 -7.38 -2.80
CA GLY A 438 -22.73 -8.42 -3.45
C GLY A 438 -23.87 -8.98 -2.61
N ALA A 439 -24.20 -10.25 -2.85
CA ALA A 439 -25.36 -10.96 -2.28
C ALA A 439 -25.26 -11.13 -0.75
N ALA A 440 -24.06 -11.08 -0.19
CA ALA A 440 -23.81 -11.22 1.26
C ALA A 440 -23.56 -9.89 1.98
N LYS A 441 -23.87 -8.75 1.35
CA LYS A 441 -23.62 -7.42 1.92
C LYS A 441 -24.19 -7.29 3.33
N GLY A 442 -23.31 -6.92 4.29
CA GLY A 442 -23.68 -6.74 5.70
C GLY A 442 -23.74 -8.03 6.52
N SER A 443 -23.39 -9.19 5.95
CA SER A 443 -23.25 -10.45 6.69
C SER A 443 -21.82 -10.65 7.17
N ASP A 444 -21.66 -11.09 8.42
CA ASP A 444 -20.38 -11.39 9.08
C ASP A 444 -20.07 -12.89 9.14
N ASP A 445 -20.96 -13.73 8.58
CA ASP A 445 -20.86 -15.19 8.63
C ASP A 445 -21.37 -15.77 7.29
N VAL A 446 -20.44 -16.00 6.38
CA VAL A 446 -20.75 -16.28 4.97
C VAL A 446 -19.90 -17.44 4.45
N LEU A 447 -20.57 -18.44 3.91
CA LEU A 447 -19.99 -19.48 3.07
C LEU A 447 -20.24 -19.14 1.59
N LEU A 448 -19.20 -18.89 0.83
CA LEU A 448 -19.27 -18.79 -0.63
C LEU A 448 -18.81 -20.09 -1.28
N LEU A 449 -19.56 -20.53 -2.29
CA LEU A 449 -19.21 -21.64 -3.17
C LEU A 449 -19.20 -21.13 -4.60
N THR A 450 -18.04 -21.10 -5.23
CA THR A 450 -17.93 -20.71 -6.65
C THR A 450 -18.01 -21.94 -7.54
N VAL A 451 -19.16 -22.16 -8.15
CA VAL A 451 -19.41 -23.30 -9.03
C VAL A 451 -19.21 -22.89 -10.49
N GLY A 452 -18.07 -23.29 -11.04
CA GLY A 452 -17.64 -23.04 -12.41
C GLY A 452 -17.02 -24.29 -13.03
N ARG A 453 -15.90 -24.18 -13.73
CA ARG A 453 -15.16 -25.37 -14.23
C ARG A 453 -14.75 -26.32 -13.10
N GLY A 454 -14.45 -25.79 -11.94
CA GLY A 454 -14.25 -26.49 -10.68
C GLY A 454 -15.21 -25.94 -9.62
N VAL A 455 -14.93 -26.27 -8.34
CA VAL A 455 -15.67 -25.77 -7.18
C VAL A 455 -14.68 -25.16 -6.20
N GLY A 456 -14.67 -23.82 -6.13
CA GLY A 456 -13.92 -23.08 -5.12
C GLY A 456 -14.82 -22.75 -3.93
N SER A 457 -14.21 -22.41 -2.80
CA SER A 457 -14.91 -22.03 -1.57
C SER A 457 -14.16 -20.94 -0.82
N GLY A 458 -14.93 -20.02 -0.24
CA GLY A 458 -14.44 -19.01 0.69
C GLY A 458 -15.35 -18.96 1.91
N LEU A 459 -14.77 -18.80 3.09
CA LEU A 459 -15.48 -18.78 4.35
C LEU A 459 -15.10 -17.55 5.17
N VAL A 460 -16.09 -16.77 5.57
CA VAL A 460 -15.96 -15.74 6.58
C VAL A 460 -16.80 -16.15 7.78
N HIS A 461 -16.20 -16.24 8.95
CA HIS A 461 -16.87 -16.57 10.19
C HIS A 461 -16.60 -15.48 11.24
N SER A 462 -17.66 -14.94 11.82
CA SER A 462 -17.59 -13.84 12.80
C SER A 462 -16.78 -12.63 12.28
N GLY A 463 -16.92 -12.30 10.99
CA GLY A 463 -16.22 -11.21 10.34
C GLY A 463 -14.75 -11.49 9.97
N GLN A 464 -14.23 -12.69 10.26
CA GLN A 464 -12.86 -13.08 9.93
C GLN A 464 -12.82 -14.07 8.78
N LEU A 465 -11.95 -13.81 7.82
CA LEU A 465 -11.68 -14.71 6.70
C LEU A 465 -11.00 -15.99 7.22
N TYR A 466 -11.54 -17.14 6.89
CA TYR A 466 -10.91 -18.44 7.10
C TYR A 466 -10.13 -18.83 5.86
N ASP A 467 -8.82 -18.65 5.90
CA ASP A 467 -7.91 -18.85 4.78
C ASP A 467 -7.81 -20.33 4.40
N GLY A 468 -7.84 -20.61 3.08
CA GLY A 468 -7.55 -21.91 2.50
C GLY A 468 -8.66 -22.96 2.59
N ALA A 469 -9.93 -22.56 2.62
CA ALA A 469 -11.05 -23.48 2.59
C ALA A 469 -11.20 -24.19 1.21
N GLU A 470 -10.92 -25.47 1.12
CA GLU A 470 -10.98 -26.28 -0.11
C GLU A 470 -12.15 -27.28 -0.09
N PHE A 471 -13.38 -26.80 0.14
CA PHE A 471 -14.58 -27.64 0.32
C PHE A 471 -14.99 -28.39 -0.96
N GLY A 472 -14.65 -27.89 -2.15
CA GLY A 472 -14.86 -28.61 -3.41
C GLY A 472 -14.20 -29.98 -3.45
N HIS A 473 -13.13 -30.16 -2.67
CA HIS A 473 -12.41 -31.42 -2.55
C HIS A 473 -12.85 -32.32 -1.38
N MET A 474 -13.94 -31.98 -0.69
CA MET A 474 -14.61 -32.85 0.27
C MET A 474 -15.10 -34.12 -0.45
N VAL A 475 -14.77 -35.30 0.09
CA VAL A 475 -15.21 -36.58 -0.46
C VAL A 475 -16.68 -36.81 -0.08
N ILE A 476 -17.54 -36.88 -1.08
CA ILE A 476 -18.98 -37.20 -0.91
C ILE A 476 -19.31 -38.65 -1.29
N GLU A 477 -18.41 -39.33 -1.97
CA GLU A 477 -18.56 -40.73 -2.39
C GLU A 477 -17.19 -41.43 -2.35
N ASP A 478 -16.97 -42.30 -1.39
CA ASP A 478 -15.71 -43.03 -1.26
C ASP A 478 -15.45 -43.95 -2.48
N GLY A 479 -14.25 -43.86 -3.05
CA GLY A 479 -13.89 -44.58 -4.25
C GLY A 479 -14.60 -44.11 -5.53
N GLY A 480 -15.38 -43.05 -5.50
CA GLY A 480 -16.20 -42.50 -6.57
C GLY A 480 -15.41 -41.96 -7.77
N ARG A 481 -15.93 -40.94 -8.46
CA ARG A 481 -15.36 -40.37 -9.70
C ARG A 481 -13.93 -39.82 -9.47
N PRO A 482 -13.02 -39.96 -10.45
CA PRO A 482 -11.72 -39.32 -10.36
C PRO A 482 -11.85 -37.79 -10.33
N CYS A 483 -11.03 -37.12 -9.53
CA CYS A 483 -10.96 -35.66 -9.41
C CYS A 483 -9.63 -35.12 -9.95
N SER A 484 -9.64 -33.90 -10.45
CA SER A 484 -8.46 -33.17 -10.94
C SER A 484 -7.33 -33.06 -9.90
N CYS A 485 -7.65 -33.12 -8.60
CA CYS A 485 -6.68 -33.11 -7.50
C CYS A 485 -5.94 -34.45 -7.29
N GLY A 486 -6.18 -35.48 -8.12
CA GLY A 486 -5.58 -36.80 -8.02
C GLY A 486 -6.30 -37.78 -7.09
N ARG A 487 -7.30 -37.35 -6.33
CA ARG A 487 -8.15 -38.17 -5.46
C ARG A 487 -9.42 -38.64 -6.18
N ARG A 488 -10.23 -39.44 -5.50
CA ARG A 488 -11.52 -39.91 -6.00
C ARG A 488 -12.65 -39.49 -5.06
N GLY A 489 -13.84 -39.28 -5.63
CA GLY A 489 -15.06 -39.00 -4.87
C GLY A 489 -15.23 -37.59 -4.36
N CYS A 490 -14.35 -36.66 -4.76
CA CYS A 490 -14.48 -35.22 -4.39
C CYS A 490 -15.80 -34.64 -4.93
N TRP A 491 -16.41 -33.75 -4.17
CA TRP A 491 -17.64 -33.08 -4.53
C TRP A 491 -17.57 -32.36 -5.89
N GLU A 492 -16.46 -31.70 -6.18
CA GLU A 492 -16.16 -31.08 -7.48
C GLU A 492 -16.38 -32.03 -8.68
N ALA A 493 -15.99 -33.31 -8.55
CA ALA A 493 -16.14 -34.31 -9.61
C ALA A 493 -17.61 -34.63 -9.96
N TYR A 494 -18.56 -34.08 -9.21
CA TYR A 494 -20.01 -34.31 -9.42
C TYR A 494 -20.80 -33.04 -9.73
N VAL A 495 -20.32 -31.84 -9.30
CA VAL A 495 -21.11 -30.60 -9.40
C VAL A 495 -20.41 -29.47 -10.15
N SER A 496 -19.17 -29.65 -10.58
CA SER A 496 -18.53 -28.67 -11.44
C SER A 496 -19.11 -28.68 -12.85
N GLY A 497 -18.92 -27.60 -13.61
CA GLY A 497 -19.31 -27.54 -15.03
C GLY A 497 -18.58 -28.59 -15.88
N THR A 498 -17.31 -28.88 -15.55
CA THR A 498 -16.55 -29.96 -16.18
C THR A 498 -17.22 -31.32 -15.95
N ALA A 499 -17.65 -31.59 -14.71
CA ALA A 499 -18.36 -32.84 -14.37
C ALA A 499 -19.73 -32.91 -15.06
N LEU A 500 -20.48 -31.80 -15.11
CA LEU A 500 -21.75 -31.71 -15.81
C LEU A 500 -21.60 -32.01 -17.30
N GLY A 501 -20.62 -31.36 -17.97
CA GLY A 501 -20.37 -31.57 -19.39
C GLY A 501 -19.97 -33.03 -19.73
N GLN A 502 -19.20 -33.66 -18.86
CA GLN A 502 -18.86 -35.11 -19.02
C GLN A 502 -20.10 -36.00 -18.84
N GLU A 503 -20.90 -35.79 -17.80
CA GLU A 503 -22.08 -36.59 -17.52
C GLU A 503 -23.15 -36.47 -18.61
N THR A 504 -23.38 -35.24 -19.12
CA THR A 504 -24.30 -35.02 -20.22
C THR A 504 -23.81 -35.65 -21.54
N ALA A 505 -22.48 -35.58 -21.80
CA ALA A 505 -21.89 -36.26 -22.94
C ALA A 505 -22.07 -37.77 -22.87
N GLU A 506 -21.88 -38.37 -21.69
CA GLU A 506 -22.07 -39.82 -21.48
C GLU A 506 -23.51 -40.26 -21.61
N LYS A 507 -24.48 -39.52 -21.06
CA LYS A 507 -25.87 -39.93 -20.97
C LYS A 507 -26.76 -39.41 -22.12
N LEU A 508 -26.47 -38.19 -22.62
CA LEU A 508 -27.26 -37.54 -23.67
C LEU A 508 -26.52 -37.47 -25.02
N GLY A 509 -25.27 -38.00 -25.09
CA GLY A 509 -24.46 -38.02 -26.31
C GLY A 509 -23.86 -36.66 -26.69
N ARG A 510 -24.06 -35.60 -25.89
CA ARG A 510 -23.47 -34.26 -26.10
C ARG A 510 -23.16 -33.57 -24.78
N SER A 511 -22.05 -32.87 -24.74
CA SER A 511 -21.70 -32.01 -23.59
C SER A 511 -22.65 -30.81 -23.54
N MET A 512 -23.22 -30.50 -22.38
CA MET A 512 -24.14 -29.39 -22.15
C MET A 512 -23.67 -28.55 -20.97
N GLU A 513 -23.88 -27.24 -21.06
CA GLU A 513 -23.79 -26.30 -19.94
C GLU A 513 -25.11 -26.29 -19.15
N TRP A 514 -25.12 -25.67 -17.97
CA TRP A 514 -26.33 -25.61 -17.11
C TRP A 514 -27.57 -25.07 -17.84
N GLU A 515 -27.43 -23.96 -18.57
CA GLU A 515 -28.53 -23.32 -19.29
C GLU A 515 -29.19 -24.28 -20.31
N GLU A 516 -28.37 -25.01 -21.08
CA GLU A 516 -28.82 -25.97 -22.05
C GLU A 516 -29.54 -27.16 -21.41
N LEU A 517 -29.01 -27.68 -20.30
CA LEU A 517 -29.60 -28.79 -19.57
C LEU A 517 -30.97 -28.41 -18.98
N TRP A 518 -31.06 -27.27 -18.28
CA TRP A 518 -32.30 -26.80 -17.67
C TRP A 518 -33.34 -26.44 -18.72
N LYS A 519 -32.92 -25.88 -19.85
CA LYS A 519 -33.80 -25.61 -20.98
C LYS A 519 -34.38 -26.90 -21.53
N ALA A 520 -33.56 -27.91 -21.84
CA ALA A 520 -34.03 -29.21 -22.33
C ALA A 520 -35.01 -29.88 -21.36
N ALA A 521 -34.67 -29.86 -20.06
CA ALA A 521 -35.55 -30.38 -19.01
C ALA A 521 -36.92 -29.68 -18.96
N SER A 522 -36.95 -28.34 -19.14
CA SER A 522 -38.18 -27.56 -19.16
C SER A 522 -39.01 -27.78 -20.43
N GLU A 523 -38.40 -28.11 -21.55
CA GLU A 523 -39.02 -28.43 -22.82
C GLU A 523 -39.58 -29.87 -22.90
N GLY A 524 -39.40 -30.68 -21.82
CA GLY A 524 -40.01 -32.00 -21.69
C GLY A 524 -39.06 -33.17 -21.96
N ASP A 525 -37.75 -32.94 -22.06
CA ASP A 525 -36.73 -34.01 -22.12
C ASP A 525 -36.61 -34.67 -20.74
N GLU A 526 -37.12 -35.91 -20.62
CA GLU A 526 -37.15 -36.64 -19.36
C GLU A 526 -35.74 -37.01 -18.88
N GLN A 527 -34.79 -37.31 -19.78
CA GLN A 527 -33.43 -37.62 -19.42
C GLN A 527 -32.67 -36.38 -18.92
N ALA A 528 -32.89 -35.24 -19.57
CA ALA A 528 -32.36 -33.96 -19.13
C ALA A 528 -32.90 -33.57 -17.74
N ARG A 529 -34.22 -33.81 -17.49
CA ARG A 529 -34.85 -33.56 -16.18
C ARG A 529 -34.24 -34.44 -15.09
N GLU A 530 -34.10 -35.73 -15.34
CA GLU A 530 -33.46 -36.64 -14.36
C GLU A 530 -32.01 -36.23 -14.02
N LEU A 531 -31.25 -35.75 -15.02
CA LEU A 531 -29.92 -35.22 -14.82
C LEU A 531 -29.90 -33.94 -14.00
N ALA A 532 -30.80 -33.00 -14.28
CA ALA A 532 -30.93 -31.75 -13.51
C ALA A 532 -31.31 -32.05 -12.06
N ASP A 533 -32.24 -32.96 -11.80
CA ASP A 533 -32.61 -33.38 -10.46
C ASP A 533 -31.47 -34.10 -9.75
N SER A 534 -30.74 -34.94 -10.46
CA SER A 534 -29.55 -35.61 -9.91
C SER A 534 -28.45 -34.59 -9.56
N TYR A 535 -28.24 -33.58 -10.39
CA TYR A 535 -27.30 -32.50 -10.13
C TYR A 535 -27.65 -31.74 -8.84
N ILE A 536 -28.93 -31.30 -8.68
CA ILE A 536 -29.40 -30.64 -7.46
C ILE A 536 -29.19 -31.52 -6.22
N ARG A 537 -29.51 -32.83 -6.31
CA ARG A 537 -29.27 -33.75 -5.19
C ARG A 537 -27.80 -33.81 -4.74
N ARG A 538 -26.85 -33.81 -5.70
CA ARG A 538 -25.41 -33.83 -5.40
C ARG A 538 -24.91 -32.49 -4.90
N LEU A 539 -25.40 -31.40 -5.48
CA LEU A 539 -25.08 -30.05 -5.01
C LEU A 539 -25.56 -29.85 -3.58
N SER A 540 -26.81 -30.24 -3.29
CA SER A 540 -27.37 -30.14 -1.93
C SER A 540 -26.63 -31.01 -0.91
N THR A 541 -26.11 -32.19 -1.31
CA THR A 541 -25.35 -33.06 -0.39
C THR A 541 -24.13 -32.34 0.20
N GLY A 542 -23.35 -31.66 -0.62
CA GLY A 542 -22.20 -30.89 -0.14
C GLY A 542 -22.62 -29.69 0.68
N VAL A 543 -23.67 -28.95 0.24
CA VAL A 543 -24.17 -27.79 1.00
C VAL A 543 -24.69 -28.22 2.36
N VAL A 544 -25.46 -29.31 2.47
CA VAL A 544 -25.97 -29.86 3.73
C VAL A 544 -24.83 -30.22 4.69
N ASN A 545 -23.79 -30.89 4.19
CA ASN A 545 -22.63 -31.20 5.01
C ASN A 545 -22.00 -29.94 5.61
N LEU A 546 -21.80 -28.90 4.78
CA LEU A 546 -21.22 -27.65 5.24
C LEU A 546 -22.14 -26.88 6.17
N VAL A 547 -23.45 -26.86 5.91
CA VAL A 547 -24.44 -26.26 6.83
C VAL A 547 -24.42 -26.95 8.19
N ASN A 548 -24.40 -28.29 8.22
CA ASN A 548 -24.35 -29.06 9.47
C ASN A 548 -23.05 -28.89 10.26
N ILE A 549 -21.93 -28.61 9.58
CA ILE A 549 -20.59 -28.47 10.21
C ILE A 549 -20.33 -27.04 10.63
N LEU A 550 -20.60 -26.06 9.75
CA LEU A 550 -20.17 -24.68 9.90
C LEU A 550 -21.25 -23.75 10.45
N HIS A 551 -22.53 -24.12 10.34
CA HIS A 551 -23.68 -23.28 10.71
C HIS A 551 -23.61 -21.84 10.18
N PRO A 552 -23.32 -21.61 8.88
CA PRO A 552 -23.19 -20.27 8.33
C PRO A 552 -24.54 -19.54 8.36
N LYS A 553 -24.52 -18.22 8.57
CA LYS A 553 -25.76 -17.40 8.45
C LYS A 553 -26.22 -17.24 7.00
N THR A 554 -25.25 -17.16 6.07
CA THR A 554 -25.51 -16.97 4.64
C THR A 554 -24.68 -17.94 3.82
N VAL A 555 -25.30 -18.59 2.85
CA VAL A 555 -24.61 -19.38 1.81
C VAL A 555 -24.81 -18.67 0.47
N VAL A 556 -23.74 -18.33 -0.20
CA VAL A 556 -23.74 -17.72 -1.54
C VAL A 556 -23.24 -18.74 -2.54
N ILE A 557 -24.02 -19.03 -3.57
CA ILE A 557 -23.58 -19.85 -4.71
C ILE A 557 -23.21 -18.91 -5.84
N GLY A 558 -21.93 -18.77 -6.13
CA GLY A 558 -21.39 -17.94 -7.19
C GLY A 558 -20.88 -18.75 -8.39
N GLY A 559 -20.12 -18.09 -9.25
CA GLY A 559 -19.54 -18.70 -10.44
C GLY A 559 -20.52 -18.84 -11.61
N ASN A 560 -20.21 -19.73 -12.56
CA ASN A 560 -21.00 -19.86 -13.79
C ASN A 560 -22.43 -20.38 -13.52
N LEU A 561 -22.62 -21.19 -12.48
CA LEU A 561 -23.94 -21.67 -12.09
C LEU A 561 -24.89 -20.49 -11.75
N ALA A 562 -24.40 -19.50 -10.99
CA ALA A 562 -25.20 -18.32 -10.67
C ALA A 562 -25.49 -17.45 -11.90
N ALA A 563 -24.58 -17.41 -12.86
CA ALA A 563 -24.71 -16.57 -14.05
C ALA A 563 -25.83 -17.02 -15.01
N PHE A 564 -26.24 -18.29 -14.98
CA PHE A 564 -27.31 -18.76 -15.87
C PHE A 564 -28.73 -18.45 -15.35
N GLY A 565 -28.88 -17.99 -14.12
CA GLY A 565 -30.19 -17.63 -13.54
C GLY A 565 -30.45 -18.36 -12.21
N GLU A 566 -31.70 -18.28 -11.72
CA GLU A 566 -32.07 -18.76 -10.39
C GLU A 566 -32.99 -20.00 -10.38
N THR A 567 -33.24 -20.63 -11.53
CA THR A 567 -34.15 -21.78 -11.63
C THR A 567 -33.71 -23.01 -10.82
N TRP A 568 -32.44 -23.12 -10.53
CA TRP A 568 -31.80 -24.14 -9.65
C TRP A 568 -31.91 -23.82 -8.16
N LEU A 569 -32.15 -22.54 -7.80
CA LEU A 569 -31.98 -22.03 -6.43
C LEU A 569 -33.10 -22.55 -5.49
N GLU A 570 -34.35 -22.48 -5.88
CA GLU A 570 -35.45 -22.97 -5.02
C GLU A 570 -35.38 -24.49 -4.82
N PRO A 571 -35.20 -25.34 -5.85
CA PRO A 571 -34.96 -26.78 -5.63
C PRO A 571 -33.79 -27.09 -4.70
N LEU A 572 -32.70 -26.29 -4.76
CA LEU A 572 -31.58 -26.41 -3.85
C LEU A 572 -31.99 -26.09 -2.41
N LYS A 573 -32.67 -24.96 -2.18
CA LYS A 573 -33.14 -24.55 -0.85
C LYS A 573 -34.03 -25.61 -0.20
N GLU A 574 -35.00 -26.10 -0.93
CA GLU A 574 -35.91 -27.18 -0.47
C GLU A 574 -35.13 -28.45 -0.11
N SER A 575 -34.18 -28.84 -0.98
CA SER A 575 -33.37 -30.02 -0.74
C SER A 575 -32.44 -29.86 0.46
N VAL A 576 -31.86 -28.67 0.65
CA VAL A 576 -31.00 -28.38 1.83
C VAL A 576 -31.83 -28.38 3.11
N GLN A 577 -32.98 -27.71 3.12
CA GLN A 577 -33.86 -27.66 4.29
C GLN A 577 -34.34 -29.06 4.71
N SER A 578 -34.75 -29.88 3.76
CA SER A 578 -35.28 -31.22 4.05
C SER A 578 -34.23 -32.22 4.56
N LYS A 579 -32.94 -31.99 4.23
CA LYS A 579 -31.84 -32.91 4.55
C LYS A 579 -30.92 -32.45 5.67
N SER A 580 -30.95 -31.16 6.03
CA SER A 580 -30.15 -30.64 7.13
C SER A 580 -30.62 -31.15 8.48
N PHE A 581 -29.68 -31.33 9.42
CA PHE A 581 -30.02 -31.78 10.75
C PHE A 581 -30.98 -30.82 11.46
N GLY A 582 -32.06 -31.34 12.02
CA GLY A 582 -33.10 -30.54 12.66
C GLY A 582 -34.19 -30.05 11.71
N GLY A 583 -34.00 -30.02 10.41
CA GLY A 583 -35.02 -29.63 9.41
C GLY A 583 -35.77 -28.36 9.80
N GLU A 584 -37.09 -28.44 9.98
CA GLU A 584 -37.93 -27.28 10.38
C GLU A 584 -37.66 -26.75 11.80
N HIS A 585 -36.92 -27.49 12.63
CA HIS A 585 -36.57 -27.12 13.99
C HIS A 585 -35.23 -26.38 14.09
N SER A 586 -34.49 -26.26 12.99
CA SER A 586 -33.19 -25.58 12.92
C SER A 586 -33.31 -24.26 12.19
N SER A 587 -32.53 -23.25 12.61
CA SER A 587 -32.36 -22.00 11.83
C SER A 587 -31.51 -22.30 10.60
N MET A 588 -32.14 -22.25 9.43
CA MET A 588 -31.46 -22.48 8.17
C MET A 588 -30.71 -21.23 7.68
N PRO A 589 -29.59 -21.38 7.00
CA PRO A 589 -28.91 -20.24 6.39
C PRO A 589 -29.75 -19.63 5.28
N VAL A 590 -29.57 -18.35 5.03
CA VAL A 590 -30.12 -17.71 3.84
C VAL A 590 -29.26 -18.13 2.64
N ILE A 591 -29.83 -18.89 1.70
CA ILE A 591 -29.12 -19.34 0.48
C ILE A 591 -29.44 -18.36 -0.66
N LYS A 592 -28.42 -17.82 -1.31
CA LYS A 592 -28.53 -16.82 -2.38
C LYS A 592 -27.65 -17.18 -3.58
N ALA A 593 -28.03 -16.71 -4.76
CA ALA A 593 -27.13 -16.65 -5.89
C ALA A 593 -26.19 -15.43 -5.74
N GLY A 594 -24.92 -15.59 -6.10
CA GLY A 594 -23.95 -14.50 -6.17
C GLY A 594 -24.32 -13.54 -7.31
N ILE A 595 -24.17 -12.24 -7.06
CA ILE A 595 -24.60 -11.20 -8.03
C ILE A 595 -23.43 -10.49 -8.72
N LEU A 596 -22.21 -10.61 -8.20
CA LEU A 596 -21.04 -9.91 -8.75
C LEU A 596 -20.42 -10.65 -9.94
N GLY A 597 -20.72 -11.94 -10.11
CA GLY A 597 -20.22 -12.75 -11.20
C GLY A 597 -18.70 -12.72 -11.31
N ARG A 598 -18.18 -12.40 -12.50
CA ARG A 598 -16.74 -12.36 -12.77
C ARG A 598 -15.96 -11.26 -12.02
N LYS A 599 -16.66 -10.28 -11.43
CA LYS A 599 -16.06 -9.17 -10.70
C LYS A 599 -15.83 -9.45 -9.21
N ALA A 600 -16.44 -10.52 -8.69
CA ALA A 600 -16.39 -10.86 -7.26
C ALA A 600 -14.95 -10.99 -6.74
N GLY A 601 -14.09 -11.73 -7.45
CA GLY A 601 -12.68 -11.90 -7.08
C GLY A 601 -11.90 -10.58 -7.07
N THR A 602 -12.10 -9.73 -8.07
CA THR A 602 -11.42 -8.43 -8.16
C THR A 602 -11.89 -7.46 -7.07
N LEU A 603 -13.20 -7.35 -6.83
CA LEU A 603 -13.75 -6.53 -5.74
C LEU A 603 -13.27 -7.01 -4.37
N GLY A 604 -13.26 -8.29 -4.14
CA GLY A 604 -12.81 -8.86 -2.88
C GLY A 604 -11.32 -8.77 -2.68
N ALA A 605 -10.53 -8.97 -3.74
CA ALA A 605 -9.09 -8.75 -3.67
C ALA A 605 -8.75 -7.33 -3.21
N ALA A 606 -9.41 -6.30 -3.75
CA ALA A 606 -9.24 -4.92 -3.29
C ALA A 606 -9.55 -4.73 -1.80
N ASN A 607 -10.31 -5.63 -1.18
CA ASN A 607 -10.69 -5.59 0.24
C ASN A 607 -9.78 -6.45 1.16
N LEU A 608 -8.72 -7.05 0.64
CA LEU A 608 -7.68 -7.68 1.46
C LEU A 608 -6.92 -6.61 2.25
N VAL A 609 -6.66 -6.87 3.54
CA VAL A 609 -5.97 -5.98 4.49
C VAL A 609 -4.95 -6.73 5.33
#